data_ed681bdabd93d57fc2604865b5ed1c6c
#
_entry.id   ed681bdabd93d57fc2604865b5ed1c6c
#
_cell.length_a   1.000
_cell.length_b   1.000
_cell.length_c   1.000
_cell.angle_alpha   90.00
_cell.angle_beta   90.00
_cell.angle_gamma   90.00
#
_symmetry.space_group_name_H-M   'P 1'
#
loop_
_entity.id
_entity.type
_entity.pdbx_description
1 polymer ?
#
loop_
_entity_poly.entity_id
_entity_poly.type
_entity_poly.pdbx_seq_one_letter_code
_entity_poly.pdbx_strand_id
1 'polypeptide(L)'
;MAKIQIKSEKITPFGGIFPIMDEFNRVLSGIVDSTLGFRCKLFGYQYSEIIRSLMCVYFCGGTCIEDLSKHIIPCVSQHPKLRTCRSDTILRAIEELTEGNVSYTSDNGKTYEFNKAEKLNNLLLEALLTTGQLTKGGEYDFDFDHQFIETEKYDAKTTYKHFKGYGPGIAVINNMIVGVENRDGNTNVRFHQQDTLERMFLGLEDKGLKINRSRMDCGSCSEEIVKMVEKHCKHFYIRANRCPSLYDDIFALRGWKKEVINDLEFELNSILVEKWKGKAYRLVIQRQKRIDGDLDHYIDGVKKTMDAIVSIIDASERDRASRAYLTTLMQVSTRSVCLPPPF
;
A
#
# COMPACT_ATOMS: atom_id res chain seq x y z
N MET A 1 19.55 -60.45 -2.17
CA MET A 1 18.22 -59.99 -1.72
C MET A 1 18.36 -58.67 -1.07
N ALA A 2 17.62 -57.65 -1.54
CA ALA A 2 17.58 -56.36 -0.90
C ALA A 2 16.85 -56.46 0.45
N LYS A 3 17.46 -55.99 1.54
CA LYS A 3 16.82 -55.92 2.84
C LYS A 3 15.89 -54.72 2.84
N ILE A 4 14.59 -54.94 2.90
CA ILE A 4 13.58 -53.87 3.10
C ILE A 4 13.55 -53.58 4.60
N GLN A 5 13.89 -52.35 4.97
CA GLN A 5 13.79 -51.86 6.33
C GLN A 5 12.54 -50.96 6.42
N ILE A 6 11.55 -51.38 7.18
CA ILE A 6 10.37 -50.54 7.44
C ILE A 6 10.74 -49.58 8.54
N LYS A 7 10.74 -48.26 8.21
CA LYS A 7 10.90 -47.17 9.18
C LYS A 7 9.59 -46.42 9.29
N SER A 8 9.16 -46.18 10.52
CA SER A 8 8.06 -45.25 10.80
C SER A 8 8.64 -43.85 10.99
N GLU A 9 8.43 -42.98 10.05
CA GLU A 9 8.85 -41.56 10.13
C GLU A 9 7.59 -40.68 10.14
N LYS A 10 7.60 -39.66 11.00
CA LYS A 10 6.55 -38.63 11.00
C LYS A 10 6.81 -37.67 9.85
N ILE A 11 6.04 -37.76 8.79
CA ILE A 11 6.12 -36.90 7.61
C ILE A 11 5.06 -35.81 7.75
N THR A 12 5.44 -34.56 7.46
CA THR A 12 4.53 -33.42 7.41
C THR A 12 4.49 -32.82 6.00
N PRO A 13 3.30 -32.46 5.47
CA PRO A 13 3.20 -31.77 4.19
C PRO A 13 3.81 -30.37 4.23
N PHE A 14 4.00 -29.80 5.42
CA PHE A 14 4.52 -28.44 5.61
C PHE A 14 6.00 -28.40 6.04
N GLY A 15 6.77 -29.46 5.82
CA GLY A 15 8.18 -29.50 6.24
C GLY A 15 9.05 -28.37 5.70
N GLY A 16 8.73 -27.83 4.52
CA GLY A 16 9.42 -26.71 3.91
C GLY A 16 9.29 -25.38 4.68
N ILE A 17 8.32 -25.24 5.60
CA ILE A 17 8.18 -24.03 6.41
C ILE A 17 9.22 -23.96 7.56
N PHE A 18 9.77 -25.09 7.99
CA PHE A 18 10.64 -25.14 9.17
C PHE A 18 11.88 -24.23 9.03
N PRO A 19 12.64 -24.26 7.93
CA PRO A 19 13.75 -23.33 7.74
C PRO A 19 13.31 -21.85 7.76
N ILE A 20 12.12 -21.53 7.22
CA ILE A 20 11.57 -20.18 7.22
C ILE A 20 11.27 -19.74 8.65
N MET A 21 10.70 -20.62 9.48
CA MET A 21 10.40 -20.32 10.88
C MET A 21 11.67 -20.21 11.73
N ASP A 22 12.69 -21.02 11.45
CA ASP A 22 13.99 -20.89 12.12
C ASP A 22 14.67 -19.56 11.76
N GLU A 23 14.59 -19.14 10.50
CA GLU A 23 15.11 -17.84 10.06
C GLU A 23 14.33 -16.68 10.67
N PHE A 24 13.01 -16.78 10.76
CA PHE A 24 12.19 -15.80 11.50
C PHE A 24 12.67 -15.67 12.96
N ASN A 25 12.89 -16.81 13.62
CA ASN A 25 13.38 -16.79 15.01
C ASN A 25 14.75 -16.11 15.14
N ARG A 26 15.62 -16.37 14.18
CA ARG A 26 16.98 -15.83 14.18
C ARG A 26 17.02 -14.33 13.94
N VAL A 27 16.19 -13.83 13.01
CA VAL A 27 16.27 -12.44 12.49
C VAL A 27 15.24 -11.53 13.12
N LEU A 28 13.98 -11.99 13.22
CA LEU A 28 12.85 -11.11 13.50
C LEU A 28 12.29 -11.23 14.93
N SER A 29 12.43 -12.37 15.61
CA SER A 29 11.79 -12.55 16.93
C SER A 29 12.18 -11.47 17.95
N GLY A 30 13.48 -11.14 18.04
CA GLY A 30 13.96 -10.12 18.98
C GLY A 30 13.41 -8.73 18.66
N ILE A 31 13.27 -8.41 17.38
CA ILE A 31 12.74 -7.13 16.91
C ILE A 31 11.24 -7.02 17.20
N VAL A 32 10.50 -8.09 16.94
CA VAL A 32 9.06 -8.14 17.24
C VAL A 32 8.85 -7.87 18.73
N ASP A 33 9.54 -8.61 19.60
CA ASP A 33 9.34 -8.50 21.04
C ASP A 33 9.86 -7.17 21.60
N SER A 34 10.94 -6.61 21.05
CA SER A 34 11.43 -5.28 21.47
C SER A 34 10.53 -4.13 21.01
N THR A 35 9.94 -4.25 19.82
CA THR A 35 9.08 -3.19 19.25
C THR A 35 7.66 -3.22 19.83
N LEU A 36 7.07 -4.41 19.96
CA LEU A 36 5.71 -4.57 20.49
C LEU A 36 5.66 -4.67 22.02
N GLY A 37 6.80 -4.92 22.65
CA GLY A 37 6.93 -5.15 24.07
C GLY A 37 6.72 -6.61 24.48
N PHE A 38 7.08 -6.93 25.73
CA PHE A 38 6.89 -8.27 26.26
C PHE A 38 5.43 -8.47 26.68
N ARG A 39 4.76 -9.45 26.05
CA ARG A 39 3.36 -9.77 26.32
C ARG A 39 3.16 -10.50 27.64
N CYS A 40 4.04 -11.46 27.95
CA CYS A 40 3.92 -12.33 29.12
C CYS A 40 5.22 -12.35 29.92
N LYS A 41 5.13 -12.29 31.25
CA LYS A 41 6.31 -12.37 32.15
C LYS A 41 6.75 -13.79 32.47
N LEU A 42 5.81 -14.72 32.69
CA LEU A 42 6.07 -16.08 33.17
C LEU A 42 5.46 -17.16 32.28
N PHE A 43 4.21 -17.04 31.91
CA PHE A 43 3.49 -18.05 31.14
C PHE A 43 2.74 -17.38 29.97
N GLY A 44 2.65 -18.10 28.85
CA GLY A 44 1.94 -17.63 27.66
C GLY A 44 2.84 -17.58 26.44
N TYR A 45 2.38 -16.89 25.40
CA TYR A 45 3.08 -16.68 24.14
C TYR A 45 3.52 -15.21 24.04
N GLN A 46 4.76 -14.99 23.58
CA GLN A 46 5.24 -13.68 23.20
C GLN A 46 4.69 -13.27 21.84
N TYR A 47 4.74 -11.98 21.53
CA TYR A 47 4.26 -11.48 20.23
C TYR A 47 5.02 -12.10 19.06
N SER A 48 6.31 -12.36 19.19
CA SER A 48 7.11 -13.05 18.18
C SER A 48 6.58 -14.46 17.86
N GLU A 49 6.20 -15.22 18.89
CA GLU A 49 5.62 -16.55 18.70
C GLU A 49 4.23 -16.49 18.04
N ILE A 50 3.46 -15.46 18.37
CA ILE A 50 2.11 -15.23 17.82
C ILE A 50 2.19 -14.80 16.35
N ILE A 51 3.03 -13.81 16.01
CA ILE A 51 3.24 -13.37 14.63
C ILE A 51 3.80 -14.50 13.78
N ARG A 52 4.76 -15.27 14.29
CA ARG A 52 5.27 -16.45 13.60
C ARG A 52 4.15 -17.49 13.36
N SER A 53 3.28 -17.70 14.34
CA SER A 53 2.14 -18.61 14.18
C SER A 53 1.15 -18.13 13.13
N LEU A 54 0.89 -16.81 13.07
CA LEU A 54 0.07 -16.20 12.04
C LEU A 54 0.72 -16.34 10.65
N MET A 55 2.04 -16.15 10.54
CA MET A 55 2.77 -16.38 9.29
C MET A 55 2.65 -17.83 8.81
N CYS A 56 2.60 -18.81 9.72
CA CYS A 56 2.35 -20.21 9.33
C CYS A 56 1.03 -20.38 8.56
N VAL A 57 -0.02 -19.60 8.90
CA VAL A 57 -1.30 -19.67 8.17
C VAL A 57 -1.07 -19.31 6.71
N TYR A 58 -0.42 -18.18 6.45
CA TYR A 58 -0.18 -17.72 5.07
C TYR A 58 0.76 -18.64 4.29
N PHE A 59 1.87 -19.05 4.88
CA PHE A 59 2.85 -19.90 4.19
C PHE A 59 2.37 -21.34 3.95
N CYS A 60 1.43 -21.82 4.76
CA CYS A 60 0.81 -23.13 4.56
C CYS A 60 -0.46 -23.08 3.69
N GLY A 61 -0.80 -21.91 3.12
CA GLY A 61 -1.97 -21.75 2.24
C GLY A 61 -3.30 -21.73 2.98
N GLY A 62 -3.30 -21.39 4.29
CA GLY A 62 -4.53 -21.19 5.06
C GLY A 62 -5.26 -19.92 4.62
N THR A 63 -6.58 -19.96 4.69
CA THR A 63 -7.48 -18.87 4.30
C THR A 63 -8.04 -18.10 5.49
N CYS A 64 -8.03 -18.70 6.66
CA CYS A 64 -8.48 -18.07 7.90
C CYS A 64 -7.59 -18.51 9.08
N ILE A 65 -7.70 -17.77 10.19
CA ILE A 65 -6.88 -18.03 11.40
C ILE A 65 -7.22 -19.41 12.01
N GLU A 66 -8.44 -19.89 11.87
CA GLU A 66 -8.91 -21.18 12.36
C GLU A 66 -8.18 -22.36 11.70
N ASP A 67 -7.71 -22.20 10.47
CA ASP A 67 -6.92 -23.21 9.75
C ASP A 67 -5.65 -23.58 10.52
N LEU A 68 -5.08 -22.61 11.25
CA LEU A 68 -3.95 -22.87 12.12
C LEU A 68 -4.23 -24.00 13.10
N SER A 69 -5.34 -23.91 13.84
CA SER A 69 -5.70 -24.89 14.87
C SER A 69 -6.12 -26.23 14.29
N LYS A 70 -6.83 -26.23 13.16
CA LYS A 70 -7.41 -27.42 12.55
C LYS A 70 -6.42 -28.22 11.71
N HIS A 71 -5.60 -27.55 10.92
CA HIS A 71 -4.83 -28.20 9.85
C HIS A 71 -3.32 -28.02 10.00
N ILE A 72 -2.86 -26.88 10.49
CA ILE A 72 -1.44 -26.51 10.45
C ILE A 72 -0.71 -26.96 11.72
N ILE A 73 -1.23 -26.70 12.92
CA ILE A 73 -0.59 -27.07 14.19
C ILE A 73 -0.25 -28.56 14.25
N PRO A 74 -1.14 -29.51 13.89
CA PRO A 74 -0.79 -30.93 13.95
C PRO A 74 0.45 -31.30 13.14
N CYS A 75 0.71 -30.55 12.08
CA CYS A 75 1.85 -30.77 11.18
C CYS A 75 3.11 -30.07 11.65
N VAL A 76 3.01 -28.76 12.03
CA VAL A 76 4.18 -27.96 12.42
C VAL A 76 4.65 -28.22 13.84
N SER A 77 3.80 -28.74 14.71
CA SER A 77 4.17 -29.19 16.09
C SER A 77 5.21 -30.28 16.13
N GLN A 78 5.52 -30.91 15.01
CA GLN A 78 6.60 -31.88 14.89
C GLN A 78 8.00 -31.25 14.99
N HIS A 79 8.10 -29.95 14.77
CA HIS A 79 9.36 -29.22 14.93
C HIS A 79 9.65 -28.98 16.42
N PRO A 80 10.79 -29.47 16.95
CA PRO A 80 11.05 -29.52 18.39
C PRO A 80 11.16 -28.15 19.07
N LYS A 81 11.48 -27.11 18.30
CA LYS A 81 11.71 -25.76 18.81
C LYS A 81 10.57 -24.76 18.51
N LEU A 82 9.54 -25.17 17.77
CA LEU A 82 8.45 -24.28 17.42
C LEU A 82 7.28 -24.43 18.41
N ARG A 83 7.08 -23.37 19.20
CA ARG A 83 5.83 -23.21 19.94
C ARG A 83 4.85 -22.45 19.05
N THR A 84 3.75 -23.10 18.70
CA THR A 84 2.68 -22.53 17.87
C THR A 84 1.45 -22.34 18.74
N CYS A 85 0.91 -21.13 18.77
CA CYS A 85 -0.29 -20.82 19.53
C CYS A 85 -1.56 -21.17 18.72
N ARG A 86 -2.69 -21.32 19.41
CA ARG A 86 -3.99 -21.53 18.77
C ARG A 86 -4.57 -20.22 18.23
N SER A 87 -5.53 -20.35 17.31
CA SER A 87 -6.27 -19.24 16.69
C SER A 87 -6.81 -18.22 17.69
N ASP A 88 -7.42 -18.63 18.79
CA ASP A 88 -7.94 -17.72 19.82
C ASP A 88 -6.86 -16.85 20.48
N THR A 89 -5.64 -17.36 20.56
CA THR A 89 -4.50 -16.60 21.10
C THR A 89 -4.08 -15.50 20.12
N ILE A 90 -4.10 -15.79 18.81
CA ILE A 90 -3.81 -14.80 17.77
C ILE A 90 -4.87 -13.71 17.78
N LEU A 91 -6.16 -14.06 17.81
CA LEU A 91 -7.26 -13.09 17.82
C LEU A 91 -7.14 -12.13 19.02
N ARG A 92 -6.92 -12.67 20.23
CA ARG A 92 -6.70 -11.86 21.43
C ARG A 92 -5.48 -10.95 21.32
N ALA A 93 -4.39 -11.44 20.74
CA ALA A 93 -3.19 -10.63 20.56
C ALA A 93 -3.40 -9.51 19.52
N ILE A 94 -4.19 -9.75 18.49
CA ILE A 94 -4.57 -8.70 17.53
C ILE A 94 -5.38 -7.62 18.26
N GLU A 95 -6.34 -7.98 19.11
CA GLU A 95 -7.09 -7.02 19.93
C GLU A 95 -6.18 -6.23 20.87
N GLU A 96 -5.20 -6.89 21.53
CA GLU A 96 -4.22 -6.25 22.40
C GLU A 96 -3.33 -5.24 21.65
N LEU A 97 -3.01 -5.51 20.37
CA LEU A 97 -2.20 -4.66 19.51
C LEU A 97 -3.01 -3.60 18.78
N THR A 98 -4.33 -3.72 18.77
CA THR A 98 -5.21 -2.72 18.17
C THR A 98 -5.17 -1.47 19.04
N GLU A 99 -4.60 -0.41 18.49
CA GLU A 99 -4.69 0.93 19.05
C GLU A 99 -6.12 1.42 18.87
N GLY A 100 -6.63 2.21 19.84
CA GLY A 100 -7.98 2.74 19.75
C GLY A 100 -8.19 3.50 18.44
N ASN A 101 -9.38 3.34 17.85
CA ASN A 101 -9.76 4.14 16.71
C ASN A 101 -9.83 5.62 17.10
N VAL A 102 -9.49 6.48 16.14
CA VAL A 102 -9.65 7.93 16.24
C VAL A 102 -10.84 8.33 15.40
N SER A 103 -11.81 8.98 16.04
CA SER A 103 -13.01 9.45 15.36
C SER A 103 -12.80 10.87 14.83
N TYR A 104 -13.08 11.08 13.56
CA TYR A 104 -13.07 12.39 12.92
C TYR A 104 -14.47 12.73 12.40
N THR A 105 -14.96 13.92 12.73
CA THR A 105 -16.27 14.40 12.27
C THR A 105 -16.09 15.43 11.17
N SER A 106 -16.74 15.19 10.03
CA SER A 106 -16.72 16.09 8.88
C SER A 106 -17.71 17.26 9.09
N ASP A 107 -17.58 18.32 8.28
CA ASP A 107 -18.41 19.53 8.34
C ASP A 107 -19.92 19.24 8.20
N ASN A 108 -20.28 18.15 7.51
CA ASN A 108 -21.66 17.70 7.37
C ASN A 108 -22.17 16.80 8.53
N GLY A 109 -21.42 16.73 9.62
CA GLY A 109 -21.76 15.99 10.84
C GLY A 109 -21.57 14.48 10.76
N LYS A 110 -20.98 13.93 9.71
CA LYS A 110 -20.66 12.50 9.61
C LYS A 110 -19.34 12.20 10.31
N THR A 111 -19.36 11.16 11.15
CA THR A 111 -18.16 10.68 11.85
C THR A 111 -17.61 9.44 11.17
N TYR A 112 -16.29 9.37 11.08
CA TYR A 112 -15.52 8.27 10.49
C TYR A 112 -14.45 7.79 11.45
N GLU A 113 -14.22 6.49 11.48
CA GLU A 113 -13.24 5.84 12.33
C GLU A 113 -11.95 5.55 11.56
N PHE A 114 -10.83 5.94 12.14
CA PHE A 114 -9.48 5.71 11.62
C PHE A 114 -8.67 4.91 12.62
N ASN A 115 -7.89 3.94 12.14
CA ASN A 115 -6.89 3.24 12.95
C ASN A 115 -5.50 3.48 12.37
N LYS A 116 -4.64 4.15 13.13
CA LYS A 116 -3.32 4.57 12.69
C LYS A 116 -2.29 3.43 12.65
N ALA A 117 -2.53 2.35 13.40
CA ALA A 117 -1.67 1.17 13.49
C ALA A 117 -0.18 1.51 13.77
N GLU A 118 0.09 2.50 14.61
CA GLU A 118 1.44 3.07 14.81
C GLU A 118 2.47 2.02 15.25
N LYS A 119 2.14 1.15 16.20
CA LYS A 119 3.04 0.08 16.66
C LYS A 119 3.37 -0.92 15.55
N LEU A 120 2.36 -1.29 14.76
CA LEU A 120 2.54 -2.26 13.67
C LEU A 120 3.31 -1.65 12.50
N ASN A 121 3.07 -0.37 12.18
CA ASN A 121 3.84 0.37 11.19
C ASN A 121 5.31 0.50 11.62
N ASN A 122 5.57 0.81 12.90
CA ASN A 122 6.93 0.85 13.42
C ASN A 122 7.62 -0.52 13.33
N LEU A 123 6.93 -1.61 13.70
CA LEU A 123 7.46 -2.97 13.56
C LEU A 123 7.79 -3.29 12.11
N LEU A 124 6.91 -2.92 11.17
CA LEU A 124 7.11 -3.16 9.74
C LEU A 124 8.41 -2.48 9.25
N LEU A 125 8.62 -1.22 9.60
CA LEU A 125 9.83 -0.47 9.23
C LEU A 125 11.10 -1.08 9.87
N GLU A 126 11.05 -1.45 11.15
CA GLU A 126 12.18 -2.12 11.83
C GLU A 126 12.52 -3.47 11.16
N ALA A 127 11.51 -4.25 10.77
CA ALA A 127 11.70 -5.50 10.06
C ALA A 127 12.36 -5.30 8.69
N LEU A 128 11.91 -4.31 7.91
CA LEU A 128 12.47 -3.98 6.60
C LEU A 128 13.93 -3.48 6.71
N LEU A 129 14.26 -2.69 7.71
CA LEU A 129 15.62 -2.24 7.96
C LEU A 129 16.53 -3.40 8.38
N THR A 130 16.06 -4.26 9.27
CA THR A 130 16.85 -5.40 9.77
C THR A 130 17.10 -6.44 8.70
N THR A 131 16.15 -6.69 7.83
CA THR A 131 16.32 -7.61 6.70
C THR A 131 17.11 -7.00 5.54
N GLY A 132 17.54 -5.74 5.66
CA GLY A 132 18.31 -5.05 4.62
C GLY A 132 17.48 -4.68 3.38
N GLN A 133 16.17 -4.78 3.44
CA GLN A 133 15.28 -4.34 2.35
C GLN A 133 15.25 -2.81 2.22
N LEU A 134 15.39 -2.13 3.35
CA LEU A 134 15.63 -0.69 3.42
C LEU A 134 16.93 -0.43 4.17
N THR A 135 17.59 0.68 3.85
CA THR A 135 18.89 1.05 4.44
C THR A 135 18.83 2.48 4.97
N LYS A 136 19.28 2.70 6.20
CA LYS A 136 19.38 4.05 6.77
C LYS A 136 20.22 4.97 5.89
N GLY A 137 19.74 6.18 5.64
CA GLY A 137 20.35 7.14 4.73
C GLY A 137 20.02 6.89 3.26
N GLY A 138 19.34 5.81 2.92
CA GLY A 138 18.89 5.51 1.57
C GLY A 138 17.83 6.50 1.07
N GLU A 139 17.81 6.71 -0.24
CA GLU A 139 16.83 7.54 -0.94
C GLU A 139 15.88 6.64 -1.73
N TYR A 140 14.57 6.85 -1.57
CA TYR A 140 13.54 5.96 -2.10
C TYR A 140 12.43 6.73 -2.80
N ASP A 141 11.74 6.03 -3.69
CA ASP A 141 10.48 6.49 -4.28
C ASP A 141 9.31 5.94 -3.44
N PHE A 142 8.40 6.82 -3.08
CA PHE A 142 7.26 6.55 -2.21
C PHE A 142 5.97 6.61 -3.02
N ASP A 143 5.19 5.56 -2.95
CA ASP A 143 3.87 5.47 -3.56
C ASP A 143 2.80 5.42 -2.47
N PHE A 144 1.71 6.14 -2.67
CA PHE A 144 0.57 6.10 -1.76
C PHE A 144 -0.74 6.00 -2.53
N ASP A 145 -1.59 5.07 -2.08
CA ASP A 145 -2.93 4.89 -2.61
C ASP A 145 -3.88 4.34 -1.54
N HIS A 146 -5.19 4.47 -1.79
CA HIS A 146 -6.23 3.85 -0.98
C HIS A 146 -6.73 2.58 -1.65
N GLN A 147 -6.73 1.49 -0.89
CA GLN A 147 -7.26 0.22 -1.37
C GLN A 147 -8.50 -0.17 -0.57
N PHE A 148 -9.59 -0.51 -1.27
CA PHE A 148 -10.78 -1.01 -0.59
C PHE A 148 -10.66 -2.51 -0.36
N ILE A 149 -10.94 -2.92 0.89
CA ILE A 149 -10.96 -4.32 1.32
C ILE A 149 -12.40 -4.68 1.61
N GLU A 150 -12.99 -5.53 0.77
CA GLU A 150 -14.34 -6.05 0.94
C GLU A 150 -14.39 -7.00 2.15
N THR A 151 -15.43 -6.87 2.98
CA THR A 151 -15.65 -7.72 4.15
C THR A 151 -17.08 -7.66 4.64
N GLU A 152 -17.56 -8.76 5.21
CA GLU A 152 -18.89 -8.87 5.83
C GLU A 152 -18.90 -8.54 7.35
N LYS A 153 -17.82 -7.97 7.89
CA LYS A 153 -17.77 -7.58 9.30
C LYS A 153 -18.88 -6.58 9.63
N TYR A 154 -19.40 -6.68 10.86
CA TYR A 154 -20.56 -5.89 11.30
C TYR A 154 -20.28 -4.38 11.33
N ASP A 155 -19.05 -3.97 11.58
CA ASP A 155 -18.59 -2.57 11.65
C ASP A 155 -18.18 -1.99 10.30
N ALA A 156 -18.03 -2.83 9.26
CA ALA A 156 -17.68 -2.39 7.92
C ALA A 156 -18.76 -1.49 7.31
N LYS A 157 -18.33 -0.40 6.67
CA LYS A 157 -19.21 0.58 6.02
C LYS A 157 -19.31 0.35 4.52
N THR A 158 -20.44 0.75 3.93
CA THR A 158 -20.63 0.65 2.47
C THR A 158 -19.73 1.65 1.74
N THR A 159 -18.85 1.13 0.92
CA THR A 159 -17.93 1.92 0.08
C THR A 159 -18.68 2.62 -1.07
N TYR A 160 -18.02 3.57 -1.74
CA TYR A 160 -18.60 4.18 -2.96
C TYR A 160 -18.73 3.18 -4.14
N LYS A 161 -18.08 2.02 -4.03
CA LYS A 161 -18.21 0.91 -5.00
C LYS A 161 -19.37 -0.04 -4.70
N HIS A 162 -20.22 0.32 -3.71
CA HIS A 162 -21.44 -0.40 -3.33
C HIS A 162 -21.25 -1.76 -2.66
N PHE A 163 -20.08 -2.05 -2.09
CA PHE A 163 -19.87 -3.19 -1.21
C PHE A 163 -19.47 -2.72 0.20
N LYS A 164 -19.64 -3.56 1.22
CA LYS A 164 -19.16 -3.31 2.57
C LYS A 164 -17.66 -3.52 2.66
N GLY A 165 -16.95 -2.64 3.34
CA GLY A 165 -15.51 -2.78 3.48
C GLY A 165 -14.84 -1.67 4.26
N TYR A 166 -13.52 -1.75 4.27
CA TYR A 166 -12.62 -0.71 4.77
C TYR A 166 -11.87 -0.07 3.60
N GLY A 167 -11.35 1.13 3.82
CA GLY A 167 -10.60 1.89 2.82
C GLY A 167 -9.20 2.31 3.31
N PRO A 168 -8.31 1.36 3.68
CA PRO A 168 -7.00 1.73 4.17
C PRO A 168 -6.20 2.54 3.16
N GLY A 169 -5.46 3.53 3.67
CA GLY A 169 -4.38 4.18 2.96
C GLY A 169 -3.11 3.36 3.12
N ILE A 170 -2.44 3.06 2.02
CA ILE A 170 -1.27 2.19 1.97
C ILE A 170 -0.09 2.92 1.34
N ALA A 171 1.03 2.96 2.05
CA ALA A 171 2.29 3.49 1.56
C ALA A 171 3.22 2.34 1.14
N VAL A 172 3.90 2.51 0.01
CA VAL A 172 4.76 1.49 -0.61
C VAL A 172 6.10 2.10 -1.03
N ILE A 173 7.19 1.37 -0.79
CA ILE A 173 8.53 1.63 -1.30
C ILE A 173 9.07 0.32 -1.90
N ASN A 174 9.56 0.34 -3.14
CA ASN A 174 10.13 -0.83 -3.81
C ASN A 174 9.20 -2.07 -3.78
N ASN A 175 7.90 -1.90 -3.98
CA ASN A 175 6.86 -2.93 -3.87
C ASN A 175 6.66 -3.52 -2.45
N MET A 176 7.23 -2.90 -1.42
CA MET A 176 7.02 -3.29 -0.02
C MET A 176 6.13 -2.28 0.68
N ILE A 177 5.18 -2.75 1.44
CA ILE A 177 4.36 -1.89 2.29
C ILE A 177 5.25 -1.30 3.39
N VAL A 178 5.20 0.01 3.56
CA VAL A 178 5.97 0.75 4.58
C VAL A 178 5.08 1.50 5.57
N GLY A 179 3.78 1.55 5.30
CA GLY A 179 2.81 2.15 6.20
C GLY A 179 1.38 1.81 5.80
N VAL A 180 0.53 1.64 6.79
CA VAL A 180 -0.91 1.39 6.62
C VAL A 180 -1.69 2.20 7.66
N GLU A 181 -2.78 2.83 7.24
CA GLU A 181 -3.76 3.41 8.12
C GLU A 181 -5.14 2.96 7.69
N ASN A 182 -5.85 2.24 8.57
CA ASN A 182 -7.20 1.78 8.26
C ASN A 182 -8.22 2.90 8.42
N ARG A 183 -9.26 2.87 7.58
CA ARG A 183 -10.36 3.84 7.57
C ARG A 183 -11.67 3.14 7.26
N ASP A 184 -12.75 3.73 7.73
CA ASP A 184 -14.10 3.35 7.29
C ASP A 184 -14.21 3.38 5.76
N GLY A 185 -14.83 2.37 5.17
CA GLY A 185 -14.95 2.23 3.72
C GLY A 185 -15.76 3.33 3.01
N ASN A 186 -16.59 4.07 3.76
CA ASN A 186 -17.36 5.21 3.24
C ASN A 186 -16.63 6.56 3.41
N THR A 187 -15.40 6.55 3.89
CA THR A 187 -14.61 7.78 4.07
C THR A 187 -14.17 8.31 2.71
N ASN A 188 -14.32 9.62 2.48
CA ASN A 188 -13.70 10.25 1.32
C ASN A 188 -12.19 10.17 1.44
N VAL A 189 -11.50 9.74 0.38
CA VAL A 189 -10.04 9.55 0.37
C VAL A 189 -9.26 10.81 0.78
N ARG A 190 -9.77 12.01 0.51
CA ARG A 190 -9.15 13.30 0.88
C ARG A 190 -9.30 13.66 2.36
N PHE A 191 -10.32 13.09 3.02
CA PHE A 191 -10.62 13.46 4.39
C PHE A 191 -9.49 13.01 5.31
N HIS A 192 -8.82 13.96 5.98
CA HIS A 192 -7.62 13.75 6.82
C HIS A 192 -6.45 13.02 6.13
N GLN A 193 -6.38 13.04 4.79
CA GLN A 193 -5.30 12.38 4.06
C GLN A 193 -3.95 13.07 4.29
N GLN A 194 -3.94 14.39 4.45
CA GLN A 194 -2.72 15.12 4.78
C GLN A 194 -2.10 14.60 6.08
N ASP A 195 -2.89 14.45 7.13
CA ASP A 195 -2.41 13.98 8.45
C ASP A 195 -1.86 12.55 8.37
N THR A 196 -2.49 11.71 7.56
CA THR A 196 -2.03 10.33 7.31
C THR A 196 -0.69 10.29 6.62
N LEU A 197 -0.56 11.05 5.53
CA LEU A 197 0.68 11.13 4.76
C LEU A 197 1.82 11.73 5.60
N GLU A 198 1.55 12.80 6.36
CA GLU A 198 2.55 13.44 7.22
C GLU A 198 3.06 12.46 8.28
N ARG A 199 2.18 11.67 8.95
CA ARG A 199 2.61 10.60 9.86
C ARG A 199 3.49 9.56 9.19
N MET A 200 3.15 9.15 7.96
CA MET A 200 3.94 8.16 7.21
C MET A 200 5.31 8.72 6.84
N PHE A 201 5.41 9.96 6.35
CA PHE A 201 6.69 10.59 6.06
C PHE A 201 7.56 10.76 7.30
N LEU A 202 6.98 11.27 8.39
CA LEU A 202 7.71 11.43 9.67
C LEU A 202 8.21 10.07 10.20
N GLY A 203 7.40 9.02 10.08
CA GLY A 203 7.83 7.66 10.45
C GLY A 203 9.02 7.15 9.64
N LEU A 204 9.06 7.44 8.34
CA LEU A 204 10.21 7.09 7.47
C LEU A 204 11.45 7.93 7.81
N GLU A 205 11.28 9.24 8.03
CA GLU A 205 12.36 10.15 8.41
C GLU A 205 12.96 9.79 9.77
N ASP A 206 12.14 9.40 10.75
CA ASP A 206 12.59 8.92 12.07
C ASP A 206 13.50 7.70 11.95
N LYS A 207 13.26 6.84 10.96
CA LYS A 207 14.13 5.70 10.63
C LYS A 207 15.36 6.08 9.79
N GLY A 208 15.53 7.36 9.47
CA GLY A 208 16.63 7.87 8.65
C GLY A 208 16.50 7.57 7.17
N LEU A 209 15.28 7.34 6.69
CA LEU A 209 14.99 7.13 5.26
C LEU A 209 14.66 8.47 4.61
N LYS A 210 15.07 8.66 3.36
CA LYS A 210 14.83 9.88 2.58
C LYS A 210 13.93 9.57 1.39
N ILE A 211 12.97 10.44 1.13
CA ILE A 211 12.09 10.29 -0.03
C ILE A 211 12.59 11.19 -1.17
N ASN A 212 12.98 10.54 -2.26
CA ASN A 212 13.38 11.23 -3.47
C ASN A 212 12.15 11.68 -4.27
N ARG A 213 11.24 10.75 -4.55
CA ARG A 213 10.00 11.00 -5.29
C ARG A 213 8.79 10.48 -4.53
N SER A 214 7.69 11.24 -4.60
CA SER A 214 6.39 10.77 -4.12
C SER A 214 5.40 10.71 -5.27
N ARG A 215 4.64 9.60 -5.38
CA ARG A 215 3.64 9.37 -6.43
C ARG A 215 2.29 9.08 -5.80
N MET A 216 1.26 9.77 -6.30
CA MET A 216 -0.11 9.65 -5.77
C MET A 216 -1.14 9.80 -6.89
N ASP A 217 -2.32 9.27 -6.65
CA ASP A 217 -3.47 9.42 -7.54
C ASP A 217 -4.14 10.81 -7.42
N CYS A 218 -5.22 11.01 -8.17
CA CYS A 218 -5.97 12.27 -8.17
C CYS A 218 -6.72 12.54 -6.85
N GLY A 219 -6.93 11.52 -6.02
CA GLY A 219 -7.47 11.70 -4.67
C GLY A 219 -6.59 12.59 -3.81
N SER A 220 -5.28 12.59 -4.05
CA SER A 220 -4.28 13.39 -3.32
C SER A 220 -4.01 14.78 -3.92
N CYS A 221 -4.71 15.17 -4.97
CA CYS A 221 -4.46 16.46 -5.62
C CYS A 221 -5.20 17.61 -4.91
N SER A 222 -4.61 18.12 -3.85
CA SER A 222 -5.05 19.33 -3.15
C SER A 222 -3.86 20.21 -2.77
N GLU A 223 -4.13 21.50 -2.50
CA GLU A 223 -3.10 22.47 -2.11
C GLU A 223 -2.35 22.04 -0.84
N GLU A 224 -3.10 21.59 0.16
CA GLU A 224 -2.55 21.18 1.46
C GLU A 224 -1.62 19.98 1.32
N ILE A 225 -2.04 18.96 0.55
CA ILE A 225 -1.25 17.76 0.33
C ILE A 225 0.02 18.07 -0.46
N VAL A 226 -0.09 18.85 -1.54
CA VAL A 226 1.09 19.23 -2.34
C VAL A 226 2.10 19.99 -1.50
N LYS A 227 1.65 20.98 -0.70
CA LYS A 227 2.54 21.74 0.19
C LYS A 227 3.19 20.89 1.27
N MET A 228 2.48 19.89 1.78
CA MET A 228 3.03 18.95 2.75
C MET A 228 4.08 18.06 2.09
N VAL A 229 3.76 17.45 0.96
CA VAL A 229 4.67 16.57 0.21
C VAL A 229 5.97 17.28 -0.17
N GLU A 230 5.90 18.57 -0.58
CA GLU A 230 7.08 19.39 -0.89
C GLU A 230 8.06 19.57 0.28
N LYS A 231 7.61 19.38 1.53
CA LYS A 231 8.49 19.45 2.70
C LYS A 231 9.29 18.17 2.92
N HIS A 232 8.75 17.03 2.49
CA HIS A 232 9.26 15.70 2.78
C HIS A 232 9.94 15.00 1.60
N CYS A 233 9.71 15.48 0.37
CA CYS A 233 10.20 14.85 -0.85
C CYS A 233 10.96 15.84 -1.72
N LYS A 234 11.98 15.38 -2.43
CA LYS A 234 12.68 16.20 -3.44
C LYS A 234 11.76 16.51 -4.63
N HIS A 235 11.00 15.53 -5.05
CA HIS A 235 10.10 15.61 -6.20
C HIS A 235 8.78 14.93 -5.90
N PHE A 236 7.72 15.36 -6.58
CA PHE A 236 6.43 14.70 -6.47
C PHE A 236 5.72 14.62 -7.81
N TYR A 237 4.85 13.64 -7.92
CA TYR A 237 4.02 13.36 -9.08
C TYR A 237 2.62 13.00 -8.59
N ILE A 238 1.68 13.91 -8.78
CA ILE A 238 0.30 13.71 -8.34
C ILE A 238 -0.60 13.86 -9.56
N ARG A 239 -1.43 12.85 -9.82
CA ARG A 239 -2.41 12.94 -10.89
C ARG A 239 -3.36 14.09 -10.60
N ALA A 240 -3.49 15.03 -11.53
CA ALA A 240 -4.39 16.16 -11.36
C ALA A 240 -5.86 15.73 -11.48
N ASN A 241 -6.73 16.44 -10.78
CA ASN A 241 -8.17 16.27 -10.95
C ASN A 241 -8.58 16.63 -12.38
N ARG A 242 -9.59 15.96 -12.89
CA ARG A 242 -10.23 16.36 -14.13
C ARG A 242 -10.77 17.79 -13.96
N CYS A 243 -10.28 18.70 -14.77
CA CYS A 243 -10.72 20.07 -14.78
C CYS A 243 -11.19 20.42 -16.19
N PRO A 244 -12.51 20.48 -16.44
CA PRO A 244 -13.05 20.75 -17.78
C PRO A 244 -12.52 22.05 -18.38
N SER A 245 -12.28 23.08 -17.56
CA SER A 245 -11.74 24.36 -18.03
C SER A 245 -10.31 24.29 -18.60
N LEU A 246 -9.57 23.20 -18.31
CA LEU A 246 -8.24 22.97 -18.88
C LEU A 246 -8.28 22.22 -20.21
N TYR A 247 -9.39 21.61 -20.57
CA TYR A 247 -9.45 20.79 -21.79
C TYR A 247 -9.26 21.63 -23.05
N ASP A 248 -9.85 22.80 -23.14
CA ASP A 248 -9.70 23.68 -24.30
C ASP A 248 -8.25 24.11 -24.47
N ASP A 249 -7.57 24.48 -23.38
CA ASP A 249 -6.15 24.82 -23.37
C ASP A 249 -5.29 23.61 -23.76
N ILE A 250 -5.60 22.43 -23.24
CA ILE A 250 -4.90 21.18 -23.56
C ILE A 250 -5.05 20.81 -25.02
N PHE A 251 -6.26 20.93 -25.59
CA PHE A 251 -6.51 20.64 -27.01
C PHE A 251 -5.87 21.64 -27.95
N ALA A 252 -5.68 22.88 -27.50
CA ALA A 252 -4.99 23.93 -28.27
C ALA A 252 -3.47 23.74 -28.30
N LEU A 253 -2.89 22.89 -27.43
CA LEU A 253 -1.45 22.68 -27.36
C LEU A 253 -0.90 22.08 -28.67
N ARG A 254 0.26 22.62 -29.07
CA ARG A 254 1.03 22.13 -30.21
C ARG A 254 2.38 21.57 -29.74
N GLY A 255 3.08 20.85 -30.60
CA GLY A 255 4.42 20.33 -30.26
C GLY A 255 4.38 19.08 -29.38
N TRP A 256 3.39 18.22 -29.56
CA TRP A 256 3.29 16.93 -28.88
C TRP A 256 4.46 16.02 -29.27
N LYS A 257 5.09 15.44 -28.26
CA LYS A 257 6.15 14.44 -28.41
C LYS A 257 5.57 13.04 -28.33
N LYS A 258 5.88 12.21 -29.30
CA LYS A 258 5.50 10.79 -29.28
C LYS A 258 6.47 9.98 -28.45
N GLU A 259 5.96 9.15 -27.58
CA GLU A 259 6.72 8.24 -26.72
C GLU A 259 6.03 6.87 -26.69
N VAL A 260 6.82 5.81 -26.70
CA VAL A 260 6.35 4.45 -26.52
C VAL A 260 6.62 4.00 -25.10
N ILE A 261 5.58 3.61 -24.37
CA ILE A 261 5.64 3.19 -22.97
C ILE A 261 4.88 1.87 -22.86
N ASN A 262 5.58 0.80 -22.45
CA ASN A 262 5.01 -0.55 -22.37
C ASN A 262 4.29 -0.97 -23.67
N ASP A 263 4.96 -0.79 -24.81
CA ASP A 263 4.46 -1.11 -26.16
C ASP A 263 3.22 -0.31 -26.61
N LEU A 264 2.83 0.72 -25.86
CA LEU A 264 1.76 1.64 -26.23
C LEU A 264 2.33 3.00 -26.64
N GLU A 265 1.83 3.55 -27.75
CA GLU A 265 2.20 4.89 -28.22
C GLU A 265 1.36 5.96 -27.48
N PHE A 266 2.08 6.95 -26.91
CA PHE A 266 1.47 8.11 -26.25
C PHE A 266 2.01 9.39 -26.87
N GLU A 267 1.22 10.44 -26.78
CA GLU A 267 1.64 11.80 -27.05
C GLU A 267 1.74 12.57 -25.71
N LEU A 268 2.89 13.18 -25.50
CA LEU A 268 3.21 13.93 -24.27
C LEU A 268 3.39 15.40 -24.57
N ASN A 269 2.90 16.23 -23.65
CA ASN A 269 3.18 17.66 -23.61
C ASN A 269 3.29 18.13 -22.15
N SER A 270 3.81 19.32 -21.93
CA SER A 270 3.83 19.92 -20.62
C SER A 270 3.68 21.44 -20.68
N ILE A 271 2.96 21.98 -19.72
CA ILE A 271 2.76 23.42 -19.53
C ILE A 271 3.11 23.83 -18.12
N LEU A 272 3.57 25.05 -17.95
CA LEU A 272 3.70 25.69 -16.64
C LEU A 272 2.39 26.40 -16.33
N VAL A 273 1.85 26.16 -15.15
CA VAL A 273 0.66 26.82 -14.66
C VAL A 273 0.91 27.40 -13.28
N GLU A 274 0.37 28.56 -13.05
CA GLU A 274 0.34 29.17 -11.73
C GLU A 274 -0.87 28.63 -10.96
N LYS A 275 -0.63 28.03 -9.79
CA LYS A 275 -1.67 27.54 -8.89
C LYS A 275 -1.38 27.98 -7.46
N TRP A 276 -2.41 27.96 -6.63
CA TRP A 276 -2.29 28.08 -5.18
C TRP A 276 -1.35 29.21 -4.71
N LYS A 277 -1.82 30.45 -4.89
CA LYS A 277 -1.12 31.70 -4.47
C LYS A 277 0.19 31.99 -5.23
N GLY A 278 0.18 31.75 -6.53
CA GLY A 278 1.25 32.22 -7.40
C GLY A 278 2.44 31.27 -7.49
N LYS A 279 2.34 30.05 -7.00
CA LYS A 279 3.39 29.07 -7.21
C LYS A 279 3.23 28.39 -8.59
N ALA A 280 4.34 28.33 -9.33
CA ALA A 280 4.37 27.67 -10.63
C ALA A 280 4.54 26.17 -10.47
N TYR A 281 3.68 25.41 -11.13
CA TYR A 281 3.76 23.95 -11.24
C TYR A 281 3.79 23.55 -12.70
N ARG A 282 4.41 22.42 -12.97
CA ARG A 282 4.39 21.82 -14.29
C ARG A 282 3.24 20.81 -14.38
N LEU A 283 2.35 21.01 -15.33
CA LEU A 283 1.38 19.97 -15.72
C LEU A 283 1.97 19.17 -16.86
N VAL A 284 2.09 17.86 -16.67
CA VAL A 284 2.44 16.92 -17.72
C VAL A 284 1.15 16.28 -18.23
N ILE A 285 0.95 16.37 -19.53
CA ILE A 285 -0.26 15.91 -20.18
C ILE A 285 0.10 14.72 -21.06
N GLN A 286 -0.53 13.61 -20.80
CA GLN A 286 -0.44 12.40 -21.60
C GLN A 286 -1.77 12.17 -22.30
N ARG A 287 -1.72 11.93 -23.59
CA ARG A 287 -2.89 11.52 -24.36
C ARG A 287 -2.59 10.31 -25.23
N GLN A 288 -3.59 9.50 -25.47
CA GLN A 288 -3.52 8.34 -26.35
C GLN A 288 -4.67 8.42 -27.36
N LYS A 289 -4.38 8.08 -28.60
CA LYS A 289 -5.41 7.96 -29.61
C LYS A 289 -6.26 6.71 -29.31
N ARG A 290 -7.54 6.87 -29.16
CA ARG A 290 -8.45 5.72 -28.99
C ARG A 290 -8.47 4.88 -30.25
N ILE A 291 -8.24 3.57 -30.09
CA ILE A 291 -8.33 2.57 -31.17
C ILE A 291 -9.72 1.91 -31.09
N ASP A 292 -10.78 2.67 -30.95
CA ASP A 292 -12.12 2.07 -30.87
C ASP A 292 -12.98 2.45 -32.06
N GLY A 293 -13.36 1.42 -32.79
CA GLY A 293 -14.42 1.47 -33.79
C GLY A 293 -15.83 1.48 -33.21
N ASP A 294 -16.02 1.69 -31.93
CA ASP A 294 -17.33 1.71 -31.28
C ASP A 294 -17.87 3.15 -31.18
N LEU A 295 -18.76 3.46 -32.08
CA LEU A 295 -19.37 4.78 -32.29
C LEU A 295 -20.54 5.11 -31.34
N ASP A 296 -20.87 4.25 -30.39
CA ASP A 296 -22.18 4.29 -29.74
C ASP A 296 -22.28 4.94 -28.36
N HIS A 297 -21.26 5.65 -27.89
CA HIS A 297 -21.40 6.44 -26.66
C HIS A 297 -21.07 7.93 -26.84
N TYR A 298 -21.90 8.60 -27.64
CA TYR A 298 -22.04 10.04 -27.58
C TYR A 298 -22.93 10.41 -26.39
N ILE A 299 -22.34 10.81 -25.28
CA ILE A 299 -23.05 11.54 -24.23
C ILE A 299 -22.39 12.93 -24.12
N ASP A 300 -23.20 13.95 -24.37
CA ASP A 300 -22.97 15.37 -24.10
C ASP A 300 -21.77 16.04 -24.78
N GLY A 301 -21.84 16.20 -26.11
CA GLY A 301 -21.16 17.29 -26.83
C GLY A 301 -19.61 17.38 -26.72
N VAL A 302 -18.96 16.57 -25.89
CA VAL A 302 -17.53 16.52 -25.71
C VAL A 302 -16.95 15.45 -26.62
N LYS A 303 -16.15 15.85 -27.58
CA LYS A 303 -15.41 14.92 -28.45
C LYS A 303 -14.51 14.01 -27.61
N LYS A 304 -15.01 12.82 -27.26
CA LYS A 304 -14.24 11.79 -26.53
C LYS A 304 -13.23 11.06 -27.45
N THR A 305 -12.47 11.77 -28.25
CA THR A 305 -11.48 11.15 -29.14
C THR A 305 -10.13 10.91 -28.47
N MET A 306 -9.91 11.40 -27.26
CA MET A 306 -8.63 11.25 -26.56
C MET A 306 -8.87 11.23 -25.04
N ASP A 307 -8.36 10.22 -24.34
CA ASP A 307 -8.21 10.25 -22.89
C ASP A 307 -6.91 10.99 -22.56
N ALA A 308 -7.03 12.14 -21.90
CA ALA A 308 -5.87 12.88 -21.41
C ALA A 308 -5.71 12.67 -19.91
N ILE A 309 -4.51 12.25 -19.50
CA ILE A 309 -4.09 12.18 -18.10
C ILE A 309 -3.21 13.39 -17.84
N VAL A 310 -3.56 14.15 -16.83
CA VAL A 310 -2.79 15.32 -16.41
C VAL A 310 -2.18 15.01 -15.06
N SER A 311 -0.87 15.23 -14.94
CA SER A 311 -0.15 15.08 -13.67
C SER A 311 0.51 16.40 -13.32
N ILE A 312 0.45 16.76 -12.03
CA ILE A 312 1.12 17.93 -11.50
C ILE A 312 2.47 17.49 -10.90
N ILE A 313 3.52 18.18 -11.24
CA ILE A 313 4.88 17.93 -10.77
C ILE A 313 5.58 19.22 -10.37
N ASP A 314 6.71 19.09 -9.68
CA ASP A 314 7.58 20.21 -9.38
C ASP A 314 8.07 20.89 -10.67
N ALA A 315 8.04 22.23 -10.69
CA ALA A 315 8.46 23.04 -11.83
C ALA A 315 9.96 22.88 -12.17
N SER A 316 10.78 22.46 -11.22
CA SER A 316 12.23 22.28 -11.41
C SER A 316 12.61 21.03 -12.20
N GLU A 317 11.72 20.02 -12.32
CA GLU A 317 12.02 18.82 -13.08
C GLU A 317 11.95 19.05 -14.59
N ARG A 318 13.06 18.79 -15.26
CA ARG A 318 13.17 18.82 -16.73
C ARG A 318 12.75 17.49 -17.36
N ASP A 319 12.44 17.52 -18.65
CA ASP A 319 11.87 16.46 -19.53
C ASP A 319 12.31 14.99 -19.29
N ARG A 320 13.44 14.72 -18.63
CA ARG A 320 13.92 13.35 -18.37
C ARG A 320 13.08 12.58 -17.35
N ALA A 321 12.51 13.28 -16.39
CA ALA A 321 11.71 12.65 -15.33
C ALA A 321 10.34 12.20 -15.83
N SER A 322 9.80 12.86 -16.86
CA SER A 322 8.49 12.52 -17.42
C SER A 322 8.44 11.09 -17.96
N ARG A 323 9.52 10.58 -18.57
CA ARG A 323 9.57 9.20 -19.09
C ARG A 323 9.52 8.14 -17.98
N ALA A 324 10.39 8.26 -16.98
CA ALA A 324 10.47 7.29 -15.89
C ALA A 324 9.17 7.24 -15.07
N TYR A 325 8.54 8.40 -14.89
CA TYR A 325 7.29 8.54 -14.16
C TYR A 325 6.11 7.87 -14.87
N LEU A 326 5.90 8.15 -16.16
CA LEU A 326 4.80 7.58 -16.92
C LEU A 326 4.90 6.04 -17.00
N THR A 327 6.12 5.50 -17.15
CA THR A 327 6.36 4.06 -17.10
C THR A 327 5.95 3.47 -15.75
N THR A 328 6.23 4.16 -14.64
CA THR A 328 5.93 3.66 -13.29
C THR A 328 4.46 3.84 -12.92
N LEU A 329 3.81 4.95 -13.28
CA LEU A 329 2.37 5.14 -13.09
C LEU A 329 1.55 4.05 -13.80
N MET A 330 1.94 3.69 -15.01
CA MET A 330 1.29 2.59 -15.74
C MET A 330 1.52 1.24 -15.06
N GLN A 331 2.71 1.01 -14.50
CA GLN A 331 3.00 -0.22 -13.75
C GLN A 331 2.18 -0.31 -12.44
N VAL A 332 1.93 0.79 -11.76
CA VAL A 332 1.11 0.81 -10.54
C VAL A 332 -0.37 0.70 -10.86
N SER A 333 -0.86 1.35 -11.93
CA SER A 333 -2.28 1.27 -12.33
C SER A 333 -2.67 -0.07 -12.97
N THR A 334 -1.71 -0.80 -13.56
CA THR A 334 -1.91 -2.14 -14.12
C THR A 334 -1.57 -3.25 -13.13
N ARG A 335 -0.76 -2.97 -12.13
CA ARG A 335 -0.59 -3.81 -10.95
C ARG A 335 -1.48 -3.29 -9.81
N SER A 336 -2.80 -3.34 -9.98
CA SER A 336 -3.63 -3.69 -8.83
C SER A 336 -2.88 -4.82 -8.16
N VAL A 337 -2.50 -4.66 -6.90
CA VAL A 337 -1.95 -5.76 -6.13
C VAL A 337 -2.97 -6.86 -6.28
N CYS A 338 -2.72 -7.79 -7.19
CA CYS A 338 -3.47 -9.02 -7.29
C CYS A 338 -3.11 -9.79 -6.02
N LEU A 339 -3.85 -9.49 -4.96
CA LEU A 339 -4.08 -10.53 -3.98
C LEU A 339 -4.71 -11.66 -4.80
N PRO A 340 -4.20 -12.88 -4.74
CA PRO A 340 -4.82 -14.00 -5.42
C PRO A 340 -6.30 -14.01 -5.01
N PRO A 341 -7.22 -14.35 -5.92
CA PRO A 341 -8.62 -14.47 -5.57
C PRO A 341 -8.75 -15.38 -4.37
N PRO A 342 -9.67 -15.13 -3.46
CA PRO A 342 -9.96 -16.06 -2.38
C PRO A 342 -10.35 -17.39 -3.03
N PHE A 343 -9.58 -18.42 -2.76
CA PHE A 343 -9.92 -19.79 -3.10
C PHE A 343 -11.09 -20.25 -2.24
#